data_5e3a5eeb679ba075bb3bf4629e51627b
#
_entry.id   5e3a5eeb679ba075bb3bf4629e51627b
#
_cell.length_a   1.000
_cell.length_b   1.000
_cell.length_c   1.000
_cell.angle_alpha   90.00
_cell.angle_beta   90.00
_cell.angle_gamma   90.00
#
_symmetry.space_group_name_H-M   'P 1'
#
loop_
_entity.id
_entity.type
_entity.pdbx_description
1 polymer ?
#
loop_
_entity_poly.entity_id
_entity_poly.type
_entity_poly.pdbx_seq_one_letter_code
_entity_poly.pdbx_strand_id
1 'polypeptide(L)'
;MHRIFWKAVCAVIVCMAFALPVFAADFNFKFAHSQPATSVRHKSMEFFKDKLEKATNGRITVELFAASALGNESEVMDMVKMGTVQGTRGGAFAKANKKFLIYTLPFLFENTDSVLKAMRSGIGMEIAKGSEAAGYYIPATGVAGGFRQFTNSKKPINAPEDAAGLKMRTPPIETIVKTMQALGASPQSIPYGETYMALKMGVVDGQENPPSNTVEMKFYETQKYLSIVNYQIHPDAFFVNLKWYQSLPSDLKTAFDKATKEAMEWSDTHWLASESGYLETLKKNMTVNTISPENRAKFVAKVKPVWDFYVKDGTFTDAEIQSLIKAGK
;
A
#
# COMPACT_ATOMS: atom_id res chain seq x y z
N MET A 1 -33.64 1.98 71.38
CA MET A 1 -32.34 1.86 70.69
C MET A 1 -32.28 0.72 69.68
N HIS A 2 -33.38 0.45 68.94
CA HIS A 2 -33.40 -0.70 67.96
C HIS A 2 -33.84 -0.33 66.56
N ARG A 3 -33.78 0.94 66.14
CA ARG A 3 -34.23 1.38 64.80
C ARG A 3 -33.19 1.96 63.93
N ILE A 4 -31.91 2.01 64.35
CA ILE A 4 -30.77 2.58 63.59
C ILE A 4 -29.92 1.52 62.92
N PHE A 5 -29.95 0.25 63.36
CA PHE A 5 -29.10 -0.81 62.84
C PHE A 5 -29.52 -1.45 61.49
N TRP A 6 -30.78 -1.25 61.05
CA TRP A 6 -31.31 -1.86 59.83
C TRP A 6 -31.15 -1.00 58.57
N LYS A 7 -30.79 0.27 58.73
CA LYS A 7 -30.55 1.15 57.56
C LYS A 7 -29.12 1.13 57.04
N ALA A 8 -28.17 0.58 57.79
CA ALA A 8 -26.76 0.50 57.37
C ALA A 8 -26.43 -0.78 56.58
N VAL A 9 -27.25 -1.84 56.66
CA VAL A 9 -27.01 -3.11 55.96
C VAL A 9 -27.50 -3.12 54.51
N CYS A 10 -28.50 -2.27 54.17
CA CYS A 10 -29.00 -2.18 52.78
C CYS A 10 -28.16 -1.31 51.85
N ALA A 11 -27.17 -0.53 52.33
CA ALA A 11 -26.37 0.37 51.54
C ALA A 11 -25.08 -0.29 50.99
N VAL A 12 -24.72 -1.50 51.49
CA VAL A 12 -23.46 -2.18 51.06
C VAL A 12 -23.68 -3.19 49.92
N ILE A 13 -24.93 -3.54 49.58
CA ILE A 13 -25.24 -4.60 48.61
C ILE A 13 -25.44 -4.04 47.17
N VAL A 14 -25.49 -2.73 46.97
CA VAL A 14 -25.78 -2.13 45.62
C VAL A 14 -24.52 -1.75 44.83
N CYS A 15 -23.31 -1.82 45.42
CA CYS A 15 -22.06 -1.48 44.73
C CYS A 15 -21.30 -2.69 44.15
N MET A 16 -21.88 -3.89 44.10
CA MET A 16 -21.21 -5.10 43.62
C MET A 16 -21.72 -5.62 42.27
N ALA A 17 -22.21 -4.78 41.42
CA ALA A 17 -22.63 -5.25 40.10
C ALA A 17 -22.31 -4.21 39.04
N PHE A 18 -21.13 -4.27 38.47
CA PHE A 18 -20.74 -3.93 37.08
C PHE A 18 -19.22 -3.83 36.98
N ALA A 19 -18.51 -4.78 37.55
CA ALA A 19 -17.21 -5.12 37.02
C ALA A 19 -17.45 -5.91 35.71
N LEU A 20 -17.61 -5.22 34.60
CA LEU A 20 -17.50 -5.87 33.31
C LEU A 20 -16.14 -6.54 33.31
N PRO A 21 -16.04 -7.85 33.00
CA PRO A 21 -14.76 -8.51 32.91
C PRO A 21 -13.97 -7.78 31.80
N VAL A 22 -12.94 -7.06 32.20
CA VAL A 22 -11.90 -6.62 31.27
C VAL A 22 -11.20 -7.89 30.84
N PHE A 23 -11.68 -8.51 29.77
CA PHE A 23 -10.93 -9.58 29.13
C PHE A 23 -9.62 -8.97 28.64
N ALA A 24 -8.50 -9.42 29.18
CA ALA A 24 -7.21 -9.15 28.58
C ALA A 24 -7.27 -9.69 27.14
N ALA A 25 -6.73 -8.92 26.19
CA ALA A 25 -6.67 -9.38 24.80
C ALA A 25 -5.83 -10.66 24.71
N ASP A 26 -6.36 -11.68 24.05
CA ASP A 26 -5.63 -12.94 23.83
C ASP A 26 -4.48 -12.73 22.83
N PHE A 27 -4.67 -11.82 21.88
CA PHE A 27 -3.74 -11.54 20.79
C PHE A 27 -3.62 -10.03 20.56
N ASN A 28 -2.38 -9.58 20.31
CA ASN A 28 -2.12 -8.21 19.88
C ASN A 28 -1.69 -8.21 18.41
N PHE A 29 -2.23 -7.27 17.63
CA PHE A 29 -1.88 -7.05 16.22
C PHE A 29 -1.28 -5.66 16.04
N LYS A 30 0.06 -5.58 16.05
CA LYS A 30 0.80 -4.36 15.71
C LYS A 30 0.86 -4.23 14.20
N PHE A 31 0.41 -3.08 13.68
CA PHE A 31 0.42 -2.75 12.27
C PHE A 31 1.17 -1.46 12.01
N ALA A 32 2.15 -1.51 11.11
CA ALA A 32 2.96 -0.34 10.77
C ALA A 32 2.93 -0.07 9.26
N HIS A 33 3.01 1.22 8.88
CA HIS A 33 3.08 1.65 7.48
C HIS A 33 3.77 3.02 7.34
N SER A 34 4.19 3.34 6.11
CA SER A 34 4.97 4.55 5.81
C SER A 34 4.14 5.81 5.55
N GLN A 35 2.84 5.68 5.32
CA GLN A 35 2.00 6.82 4.96
C GLN A 35 1.54 7.63 6.19
N PRO A 36 1.20 8.94 6.03
CA PRO A 36 0.73 9.75 7.14
C PRO A 36 -0.62 9.26 7.70
N ALA A 37 -0.90 9.63 8.95
CA ALA A 37 -2.16 9.25 9.62
C ALA A 37 -3.42 9.83 8.95
N THR A 38 -3.29 10.85 8.12
CA THR A 38 -4.39 11.43 7.34
C THR A 38 -4.72 10.65 6.06
N SER A 39 -3.86 9.71 5.65
CA SER A 39 -3.99 8.96 4.40
C SER A 39 -5.17 8.00 4.38
N VAL A 40 -5.66 7.70 3.18
CA VAL A 40 -6.70 6.67 2.99
C VAL A 40 -6.22 5.31 3.54
N ARG A 41 -4.92 4.97 3.37
CA ARG A 41 -4.37 3.74 3.95
C ARG A 41 -4.54 3.70 5.47
N HIS A 42 -4.14 4.75 6.18
CA HIS A 42 -4.29 4.77 7.65
C HIS A 42 -5.75 4.65 8.07
N LYS A 43 -6.63 5.43 7.46
CA LYS A 43 -8.09 5.37 7.73
C LYS A 43 -8.68 3.99 7.47
N SER A 44 -8.20 3.28 6.44
CA SER A 44 -8.63 1.90 6.21
C SER A 44 -8.14 0.94 7.31
N MET A 45 -7.02 1.26 7.96
CA MET A 45 -6.53 0.48 9.10
C MET A 45 -7.25 0.82 10.40
N GLU A 46 -7.71 2.05 10.58
CA GLU A 46 -8.64 2.41 11.66
C GLU A 46 -9.97 1.65 11.49
N PHE A 47 -10.50 1.61 10.26
CA PHE A 47 -11.68 0.81 9.93
C PHE A 47 -11.46 -0.69 10.20
N PHE A 48 -10.31 -1.25 9.82
CA PHE A 48 -9.93 -2.63 10.13
C PHE A 48 -9.91 -2.88 11.63
N LYS A 49 -9.26 -2.00 12.40
CA LYS A 49 -9.19 -2.05 13.86
C LYS A 49 -10.57 -2.14 14.47
N ASP A 50 -11.45 -1.18 14.17
CA ASP A 50 -12.80 -1.13 14.71
C ASP A 50 -13.60 -2.39 14.38
N LYS A 51 -13.50 -2.87 13.15
CA LYS A 51 -14.19 -4.09 12.70
C LYS A 51 -13.68 -5.34 13.42
N LEU A 52 -12.36 -5.49 13.51
CA LEU A 52 -11.74 -6.68 14.10
C LEU A 52 -11.94 -6.74 15.61
N GLU A 53 -11.67 -5.65 16.32
CA GLU A 53 -11.86 -5.58 17.77
C GLU A 53 -13.32 -5.85 18.16
N LYS A 54 -14.27 -5.29 17.42
CA LYS A 54 -15.70 -5.55 17.62
C LYS A 54 -16.09 -6.99 17.31
N ALA A 55 -15.63 -7.55 16.19
CA ALA A 55 -15.98 -8.90 15.78
C ALA A 55 -15.39 -9.99 16.69
N THR A 56 -14.30 -9.67 17.39
CA THR A 56 -13.61 -10.60 18.30
C THR A 56 -13.93 -10.32 19.79
N ASN A 57 -14.83 -9.38 20.08
CA ASN A 57 -15.12 -8.92 21.45
C ASN A 57 -13.84 -8.53 22.23
N GLY A 58 -12.88 -7.88 21.52
CA GLY A 58 -11.60 -7.44 22.10
C GLY A 58 -10.57 -8.55 22.30
N ARG A 59 -10.81 -9.79 21.88
CA ARG A 59 -9.81 -10.87 21.96
C ARG A 59 -8.60 -10.63 21.06
N ILE A 60 -8.74 -9.88 19.96
CA ILE A 60 -7.64 -9.31 19.20
C ILE A 60 -7.70 -7.79 19.36
N THR A 61 -6.61 -7.19 19.83
CA THR A 61 -6.43 -5.72 19.85
C THR A 61 -5.49 -5.28 18.76
N VAL A 62 -5.70 -4.06 18.22
CA VAL A 62 -4.91 -3.52 17.11
C VAL A 62 -4.20 -2.23 17.53
N GLU A 63 -2.88 -2.19 17.35
CA GLU A 63 -2.06 -0.99 17.50
C GLU A 63 -1.57 -0.52 16.12
N LEU A 64 -1.79 0.76 15.80
CA LEU A 64 -1.45 1.35 14.50
C LEU A 64 -0.25 2.29 14.61
N PHE A 65 0.75 2.10 13.76
CA PHE A 65 1.96 2.92 13.65
C PHE A 65 2.06 3.49 12.24
N ALA A 66 1.77 4.78 12.10
CA ALA A 66 1.80 5.51 10.83
C ALA A 66 3.16 6.20 10.60
N ALA A 67 3.32 6.82 9.42
CA ALA A 67 4.41 7.73 9.07
C ALA A 67 5.82 7.17 9.33
N SER A 68 6.03 5.88 9.06
CA SER A 68 7.31 5.18 9.28
C SER A 68 7.79 5.20 10.74
N ALA A 69 6.88 5.30 11.73
CA ALA A 69 7.23 5.37 13.15
C ALA A 69 8.07 4.17 13.65
N LEU A 70 7.94 3.01 13.02
CA LEU A 70 8.72 1.80 13.34
C LEU A 70 9.82 1.50 12.31
N GLY A 71 10.05 2.39 11.34
CA GLY A 71 11.04 2.20 10.27
C GLY A 71 10.43 2.28 8.88
N ASN A 72 11.28 2.18 7.85
CA ASN A 72 10.86 2.18 6.45
C ASN A 72 10.15 0.86 6.06
N GLU A 73 9.51 0.83 4.88
CA GLU A 73 8.72 -0.32 4.44
C GLU A 73 9.52 -1.64 4.41
N SER A 74 10.80 -1.59 4.06
CA SER A 74 11.67 -2.77 4.01
C SER A 74 11.96 -3.30 5.42
N GLU A 75 12.28 -2.42 6.36
CA GLU A 75 12.54 -2.76 7.77
C GLU A 75 11.28 -3.33 8.43
N VAL A 76 10.12 -2.71 8.18
CA VAL A 76 8.85 -3.20 8.73
C VAL A 76 8.49 -4.58 8.16
N MET A 77 8.76 -4.87 6.88
CA MET A 77 8.58 -6.23 6.34
C MET A 77 9.46 -7.25 7.09
N ASP A 78 10.72 -6.92 7.42
CA ASP A 78 11.58 -7.81 8.22
C ASP A 78 11.02 -8.00 9.64
N MET A 79 10.51 -6.94 10.27
CA MET A 79 9.85 -7.03 11.59
C MET A 79 8.59 -7.92 11.52
N VAL A 80 7.80 -7.85 10.43
CA VAL A 80 6.67 -8.76 10.22
C VAL A 80 7.14 -10.20 10.09
N LYS A 81 8.17 -10.47 9.31
CA LYS A 81 8.74 -11.82 9.18
C LYS A 81 9.21 -12.37 10.52
N MET A 82 9.86 -11.56 11.34
CA MET A 82 10.34 -11.92 12.68
C MET A 82 9.23 -12.03 13.74
N GLY A 83 8.04 -11.45 13.47
CA GLY A 83 6.88 -11.44 14.38
C GLY A 83 6.91 -10.35 15.46
N THR A 84 7.83 -9.38 15.41
CA THR A 84 7.85 -8.22 16.31
C THR A 84 6.78 -7.19 15.98
N VAL A 85 6.36 -7.15 14.70
CA VAL A 85 5.17 -6.48 14.16
C VAL A 85 4.34 -7.56 13.48
N GLN A 86 3.02 -7.54 13.62
CA GLN A 86 2.16 -8.60 13.07
C GLN A 86 1.72 -8.34 11.65
N GLY A 87 1.66 -7.07 11.22
CA GLY A 87 1.24 -6.76 9.85
C GLY A 87 1.72 -5.43 9.30
N THR A 88 1.72 -5.33 7.97
CA THR A 88 2.05 -4.12 7.22
C THR A 88 1.35 -4.09 5.86
N ARG A 89 1.33 -2.90 5.24
CA ARG A 89 0.98 -2.65 3.84
C ARG A 89 2.01 -1.69 3.25
N GLY A 90 2.51 -1.97 2.05
CA GLY A 90 3.52 -1.10 1.41
C GLY A 90 4.15 -1.70 0.17
N GLY A 91 5.16 -0.99 -0.36
CA GLY A 91 5.81 -1.32 -1.63
C GLY A 91 6.90 -2.40 -1.56
N ALA A 92 7.29 -2.85 -0.37
CA ALA A 92 8.38 -3.83 -0.23
C ALA A 92 7.92 -5.30 -0.44
N PHE A 93 6.87 -5.51 -1.23
CA PHE A 93 6.20 -6.80 -1.47
C PHE A 93 7.11 -7.88 -2.08
N ALA A 94 8.17 -7.53 -2.78
CA ALA A 94 9.14 -8.50 -3.31
C ALA A 94 9.85 -9.31 -2.21
N LYS A 95 9.89 -8.81 -0.96
CA LYS A 95 10.38 -9.57 0.20
C LYS A 95 9.48 -10.73 0.58
N ALA A 96 8.19 -10.62 0.33
CA ALA A 96 7.23 -11.69 0.56
C ALA A 96 7.21 -12.67 -0.63
N ASN A 97 7.14 -12.14 -1.84
CA ASN A 97 7.22 -12.95 -3.05
C ASN A 97 7.67 -12.06 -4.23
N LYS A 98 8.79 -12.42 -4.87
CA LYS A 98 9.33 -11.68 -6.02
C LYS A 98 8.33 -11.61 -7.19
N LYS A 99 7.42 -12.58 -7.31
CA LYS A 99 6.36 -12.57 -8.33
C LYS A 99 5.38 -11.40 -8.22
N PHE A 100 5.26 -10.73 -7.07
CA PHE A 100 4.49 -9.50 -6.96
C PHE A 100 4.99 -8.37 -7.87
N LEU A 101 6.27 -8.39 -8.26
CA LEU A 101 6.82 -7.42 -9.20
C LEU A 101 6.10 -7.41 -10.55
N ILE A 102 5.41 -8.50 -10.94
CA ILE A 102 4.64 -8.59 -12.18
C ILE A 102 3.57 -7.48 -12.27
N TYR A 103 2.91 -7.15 -11.15
CA TYR A 103 1.89 -6.08 -11.11
C TYR A 103 2.48 -4.68 -11.34
N THR A 104 3.79 -4.54 -11.19
CA THR A 104 4.50 -3.27 -11.36
C THR A 104 5.21 -3.15 -12.71
N LEU A 105 4.97 -4.08 -13.63
CA LEU A 105 5.41 -3.94 -15.02
C LEU A 105 4.75 -2.70 -15.64
N PRO A 106 5.54 -1.82 -16.31
CA PRO A 106 5.00 -0.59 -16.86
C PRO A 106 3.98 -0.87 -17.97
N PHE A 107 2.85 -0.16 -17.95
CA PHE A 107 1.75 -0.26 -18.92
C PHE A 107 1.09 -1.66 -19.02
N LEU A 108 1.21 -2.50 -17.97
CA LEU A 108 0.60 -3.82 -17.95
C LEU A 108 -0.93 -3.76 -17.94
N PHE A 109 -1.49 -2.81 -17.20
CA PHE A 109 -2.94 -2.64 -17.03
C PHE A 109 -3.40 -1.28 -17.55
N GLU A 110 -4.65 -1.22 -18.04
CA GLU A 110 -5.22 -0.01 -18.61
C GLU A 110 -6.02 0.82 -17.60
N ASN A 111 -6.56 0.17 -16.58
CA ASN A 111 -7.39 0.80 -15.54
C ASN A 111 -7.30 0.05 -14.20
N THR A 112 -7.80 0.67 -13.14
CA THR A 112 -7.75 0.14 -11.78
C THR A 112 -8.55 -1.16 -11.62
N ASP A 113 -9.69 -1.27 -12.29
CA ASP A 113 -10.54 -2.46 -12.23
C ASP A 113 -9.81 -3.70 -12.78
N SER A 114 -9.07 -3.54 -13.88
CA SER A 114 -8.23 -4.59 -14.45
C SER A 114 -7.18 -5.11 -13.46
N VAL A 115 -6.54 -4.22 -12.70
CA VAL A 115 -5.57 -4.63 -11.66
C VAL A 115 -6.26 -5.40 -10.54
N LEU A 116 -7.37 -4.89 -10.04
CA LEU A 116 -8.13 -5.53 -8.96
C LEU A 116 -8.62 -6.91 -9.34
N LYS A 117 -9.18 -7.06 -10.56
CA LYS A 117 -9.59 -8.36 -11.11
C LYS A 117 -8.40 -9.32 -11.21
N ALA A 118 -7.28 -8.87 -11.78
CA ALA A 118 -6.08 -9.69 -11.92
C ALA A 118 -5.53 -10.15 -10.58
N MET A 119 -5.40 -9.25 -9.59
CA MET A 119 -4.89 -9.57 -8.25
C MET A 119 -5.80 -10.54 -7.48
N ARG A 120 -7.11 -10.49 -7.72
CA ARG A 120 -8.13 -11.33 -7.06
C ARG A 120 -8.50 -12.58 -7.86
N SER A 121 -7.91 -12.78 -9.03
CA SER A 121 -8.07 -13.99 -9.86
C SER A 121 -7.32 -15.19 -9.28
N GLY A 122 -7.54 -16.38 -9.87
CA GLY A 122 -6.84 -17.60 -9.47
C GLY A 122 -5.32 -17.45 -9.48
N ILE A 123 -4.74 -16.91 -10.55
CA ILE A 123 -3.28 -16.65 -10.61
C ILE A 123 -2.83 -15.58 -9.60
N GLY A 124 -3.66 -14.56 -9.36
CA GLY A 124 -3.37 -13.55 -8.32
C GLY A 124 -3.34 -14.15 -6.92
N MET A 125 -4.27 -15.04 -6.61
CA MET A 125 -4.30 -15.77 -5.33
C MET A 125 -3.11 -16.74 -5.19
N GLU A 126 -2.67 -17.38 -6.27
CA GLU A 126 -1.45 -18.20 -6.25
C GLU A 126 -0.19 -17.38 -5.96
N ILE A 127 -0.06 -16.20 -6.56
CA ILE A 127 1.04 -15.27 -6.27
C ILE A 127 1.00 -14.85 -4.79
N ALA A 128 -0.18 -14.49 -4.26
CA ALA A 128 -0.35 -14.14 -2.85
C ALA A 128 0.03 -15.30 -1.94
N LYS A 129 -0.46 -16.52 -2.20
CA LYS A 129 -0.16 -17.74 -1.44
C LYS A 129 1.33 -18.08 -1.45
N GLY A 130 2.03 -17.83 -2.56
CA GLY A 130 3.48 -18.05 -2.67
C GLY A 130 4.30 -17.28 -1.63
N SER A 131 3.74 -16.27 -0.98
CA SER A 131 4.37 -15.50 0.11
C SER A 131 4.52 -16.30 1.41
N GLU A 132 3.77 -17.39 1.58
CA GLU A 132 3.86 -18.26 2.77
C GLU A 132 5.25 -18.88 2.90
N ALA A 133 5.90 -19.19 1.79
CA ALA A 133 7.28 -19.72 1.77
C ALA A 133 8.30 -18.75 2.41
N ALA A 134 8.03 -17.44 2.37
CA ALA A 134 8.85 -16.42 3.00
C ALA A 134 8.37 -16.04 4.42
N GLY A 135 7.29 -16.65 4.93
CA GLY A 135 6.75 -16.42 6.25
C GLY A 135 5.66 -15.36 6.33
N TYR A 136 5.03 -15.01 5.19
CA TYR A 136 3.96 -14.03 5.15
C TYR A 136 2.64 -14.66 4.70
N TYR A 137 1.57 -14.30 5.39
CA TYR A 137 0.19 -14.57 4.98
C TYR A 137 -0.41 -13.32 4.34
N ILE A 138 -1.15 -13.46 3.25
CA ILE A 138 -1.80 -12.36 2.54
C ILE A 138 -3.30 -12.61 2.47
N PRO A 139 -4.09 -12.08 3.43
CA PRO A 139 -5.54 -12.26 3.47
C PRO A 139 -6.30 -11.42 2.45
N ALA A 140 -5.71 -10.30 2.00
CA ALA A 140 -6.36 -9.39 1.07
C ALA A 140 -5.36 -8.63 0.20
N THR A 141 -5.77 -8.34 -1.05
CA THR A 141 -5.03 -7.56 -2.03
C THR A 141 -5.89 -6.43 -2.58
N GLY A 142 -5.27 -5.34 -3.00
CA GLY A 142 -5.91 -4.15 -3.56
C GLY A 142 -4.91 -3.24 -4.25
N VAL A 143 -5.21 -1.93 -4.32
CA VAL A 143 -4.33 -0.93 -4.92
C VAL A 143 -3.99 0.19 -3.95
N ALA A 144 -2.82 0.79 -4.13
CA ALA A 144 -2.34 1.90 -3.31
C ALA A 144 -2.47 3.23 -4.05
N GLY A 145 -3.69 3.70 -4.24
CA GLY A 145 -4.00 4.89 -5.04
C GLY A 145 -4.26 4.55 -6.50
N GLY A 146 -4.30 5.59 -7.35
CA GLY A 146 -4.50 5.47 -8.78
C GLY A 146 -3.22 5.19 -9.57
N PHE A 147 -3.25 5.52 -10.85
CA PHE A 147 -2.07 5.43 -11.69
C PHE A 147 -0.95 6.36 -11.23
N ARG A 148 0.28 5.88 -11.31
CA ARG A 148 1.49 6.64 -11.01
C ARG A 148 1.81 7.58 -12.16
N GLN A 149 2.13 8.82 -11.80
CA GLN A 149 2.44 9.94 -12.68
C GLN A 149 3.85 10.44 -12.40
N PHE A 150 4.45 11.15 -13.34
CA PHE A 150 5.76 11.76 -13.12
C PHE A 150 5.61 13.20 -12.65
N THR A 151 6.34 13.56 -11.58
CA THR A 151 6.52 14.96 -11.19
C THR A 151 7.99 15.33 -11.22
N ASN A 152 8.31 16.59 -11.55
CA ASN A 152 9.66 17.11 -11.44
C ASN A 152 9.69 18.63 -11.36
N SER A 153 10.84 19.20 -10.97
CA SER A 153 11.04 20.65 -10.85
C SER A 153 11.58 21.33 -12.11
N LYS A 154 11.92 20.58 -13.18
CA LYS A 154 12.69 21.06 -14.33
C LYS A 154 11.84 21.39 -15.55
N LYS A 155 11.05 20.40 -16.05
CA LYS A 155 10.32 20.50 -17.32
C LYS A 155 9.12 19.54 -17.41
N PRO A 156 8.12 19.82 -18.25
CA PRO A 156 7.10 18.83 -18.59
C PRO A 156 7.73 17.59 -19.24
N ILE A 157 7.17 16.41 -18.99
CA ILE A 157 7.53 15.17 -19.67
C ILE A 157 6.39 14.83 -20.63
N ASN A 158 6.59 15.03 -21.93
CA ASN A 158 5.64 14.73 -22.99
C ASN A 158 5.98 13.45 -23.74
N ALA A 159 7.26 13.14 -23.88
CA ALA A 159 7.79 11.97 -24.57
C ALA A 159 8.88 11.28 -23.71
N PRO A 160 9.22 10.01 -23.98
CA PRO A 160 10.24 9.29 -23.21
C PRO A 160 11.58 10.03 -23.08
N GLU A 161 11.98 10.73 -24.12
CA GLU A 161 13.23 11.51 -24.21
C GLU A 161 13.29 12.65 -23.19
N ASP A 162 12.12 13.16 -22.78
CA ASP A 162 12.06 14.23 -21.78
C ASP A 162 12.46 13.76 -20.38
N ALA A 163 12.38 12.47 -20.09
CA ALA A 163 12.84 11.90 -18.83
C ALA A 163 14.37 11.73 -18.77
N ALA A 164 15.04 11.76 -19.94
CA ALA A 164 16.47 11.53 -20.01
C ALA A 164 17.28 12.53 -19.17
N GLY A 165 18.21 12.00 -18.37
CA GLY A 165 19.09 12.76 -17.50
C GLY A 165 18.46 13.29 -16.22
N LEU A 166 17.12 13.23 -16.04
CA LEU A 166 16.49 13.62 -14.78
C LEU A 166 16.85 12.64 -13.65
N LYS A 167 17.27 13.17 -12.52
CA LYS A 167 17.42 12.40 -11.28
C LYS A 167 16.03 12.13 -10.70
N MET A 168 15.52 10.92 -10.89
CA MET A 168 14.17 10.55 -10.47
C MET A 168 14.22 9.68 -9.22
N ARG A 169 13.60 10.14 -8.13
CA ARG A 169 13.40 9.28 -6.97
C ARG A 169 12.47 8.12 -7.35
N THR A 170 12.85 6.94 -6.98
CA THR A 170 12.00 5.73 -7.04
C THR A 170 11.86 5.12 -5.64
N PRO A 171 10.77 4.41 -5.33
CA PRO A 171 10.81 3.45 -4.23
C PRO A 171 11.84 2.36 -4.57
N PRO A 172 12.31 1.56 -3.57
CA PRO A 172 13.24 0.46 -3.80
C PRO A 172 12.52 -0.76 -4.43
N ILE A 173 11.88 -0.53 -5.59
CA ILE A 173 11.15 -1.54 -6.37
C ILE A 173 11.87 -1.67 -7.71
N GLU A 174 12.44 -2.84 -7.94
CA GLU A 174 13.36 -3.08 -9.06
C GLU A 174 12.73 -2.78 -10.43
N THR A 175 11.46 -3.14 -10.65
CA THR A 175 10.73 -2.84 -11.90
C THR A 175 10.63 -1.34 -12.17
N ILE A 176 10.39 -0.54 -11.12
CA ILE A 176 10.30 0.93 -11.23
C ILE A 176 11.68 1.52 -11.54
N VAL A 177 12.72 1.05 -10.86
CA VAL A 177 14.11 1.45 -11.13
C VAL A 177 14.47 1.17 -12.59
N LYS A 178 14.21 -0.05 -13.07
CA LYS A 178 14.48 -0.45 -14.48
C LYS A 178 13.63 0.36 -15.46
N THR A 179 12.41 0.69 -15.14
CA THR A 179 11.56 1.54 -15.97
C THR A 179 12.16 2.94 -16.13
N MET A 180 12.61 3.57 -15.04
CA MET A 180 13.27 4.87 -15.11
C MET A 180 14.57 4.82 -15.90
N GLN A 181 15.37 3.75 -15.72
CA GLN A 181 16.59 3.52 -16.53
C GLN A 181 16.27 3.36 -18.03
N ALA A 182 15.24 2.60 -18.37
CA ALA A 182 14.82 2.44 -19.77
C ALA A 182 14.39 3.76 -20.43
N LEU A 183 13.82 4.68 -19.64
CA LEU A 183 13.47 6.03 -20.09
C LEU A 183 14.70 6.97 -20.16
N GLY A 184 15.89 6.52 -19.76
CA GLY A 184 17.12 7.32 -19.74
C GLY A 184 17.25 8.25 -18.54
N ALA A 185 16.36 8.14 -17.55
CA ALA A 185 16.49 8.86 -16.29
C ALA A 185 17.56 8.22 -15.38
N SER A 186 18.00 8.97 -14.37
CA SER A 186 18.91 8.50 -13.33
C SER A 186 18.11 8.19 -12.06
N PRO A 187 17.65 6.94 -11.83
CA PRO A 187 16.84 6.60 -10.66
C PRO A 187 17.68 6.61 -9.39
N GLN A 188 17.10 7.15 -8.33
CA GLN A 188 17.63 7.16 -6.98
C GLN A 188 16.62 6.47 -6.05
N SER A 189 16.98 5.30 -5.53
CA SER A 189 16.12 4.56 -4.61
C SER A 189 16.17 5.17 -3.22
N ILE A 190 15.07 5.85 -2.84
CA ILE A 190 14.94 6.54 -1.57
C ILE A 190 13.65 6.08 -0.89
N PRO A 191 13.67 5.74 0.42
CA PRO A 191 12.49 5.38 1.18
C PRO A 191 11.38 6.43 1.10
N TYR A 192 10.11 5.99 1.21
CA TYR A 192 8.96 6.88 1.01
C TYR A 192 8.96 8.09 1.96
N GLY A 193 9.24 7.87 3.25
CA GLY A 193 9.26 8.94 4.26
C GLY A 193 10.34 10.00 4.04
N GLU A 194 11.40 9.67 3.30
CA GLU A 194 12.53 10.59 3.03
C GLU A 194 12.35 11.39 1.73
N THR A 195 11.34 11.03 0.92
CA THR A 195 11.16 11.57 -0.44
C THR A 195 10.95 13.08 -0.45
N TYR A 196 10.13 13.64 0.47
CA TYR A 196 9.87 15.07 0.52
C TYR A 196 11.16 15.88 0.73
N MET A 197 12.01 15.45 1.66
CA MET A 197 13.27 16.15 1.93
C MET A 197 14.26 16.01 0.79
N ALA A 198 14.34 14.83 0.14
CA ALA A 198 15.20 14.63 -1.03
C ALA A 198 14.80 15.55 -2.20
N LEU A 199 13.50 15.73 -2.44
CA LEU A 199 12.97 16.68 -3.42
C LEU A 199 13.25 18.12 -3.03
N LYS A 200 12.99 18.50 -1.78
CA LYS A 200 13.17 19.85 -1.27
C LYS A 200 14.63 20.31 -1.30
N MET A 201 15.56 19.41 -0.99
CA MET A 201 16.99 19.68 -1.02
C MET A 201 17.61 19.56 -2.42
N GLY A 202 16.85 19.15 -3.44
CA GLY A 202 17.35 18.98 -4.82
C GLY A 202 18.30 17.79 -4.99
N VAL A 203 18.28 16.82 -4.07
CA VAL A 203 19.01 15.54 -4.23
C VAL A 203 18.51 14.82 -5.48
N VAL A 204 17.22 14.93 -5.73
CA VAL A 204 16.53 14.44 -6.93
C VAL A 204 15.73 15.57 -7.59
N ASP A 205 15.57 15.51 -8.91
CA ASP A 205 14.81 16.49 -9.69
C ASP A 205 13.30 16.20 -9.65
N GLY A 206 12.93 14.93 -9.48
CA GLY A 206 11.55 14.50 -9.53
C GLY A 206 11.30 13.16 -8.87
N GLN A 207 10.06 12.72 -8.95
CA GLN A 207 9.58 11.45 -8.43
C GLN A 207 8.40 10.94 -9.26
N GLU A 208 7.95 9.72 -8.97
CA GLU A 208 6.77 9.12 -9.57
C GLU A 208 5.87 8.53 -8.48
N ASN A 209 4.60 8.88 -8.49
CA ASN A 209 3.59 8.43 -7.54
C ASN A 209 2.18 8.72 -8.07
N PRO A 210 1.14 8.08 -7.50
CA PRO A 210 -0.23 8.53 -7.72
C PRO A 210 -0.46 9.97 -7.25
N PRO A 211 -1.46 10.67 -7.82
CA PRO A 211 -1.86 12.00 -7.37
C PRO A 211 -2.13 12.08 -5.86
N SER A 212 -2.75 11.06 -5.29
CA SER A 212 -3.01 10.94 -3.86
C SER A 212 -1.73 11.08 -3.02
N ASN A 213 -0.69 10.30 -3.32
CA ASN A 213 0.57 10.34 -2.60
C ASN A 213 1.27 11.70 -2.76
N THR A 214 1.17 12.30 -3.96
CA THR A 214 1.75 13.62 -4.25
C THR A 214 1.09 14.71 -3.40
N VAL A 215 -0.23 14.61 -3.15
CA VAL A 215 -0.96 15.54 -2.28
C VAL A 215 -0.71 15.23 -0.79
N GLU A 216 -0.89 13.99 -0.37
CA GLU A 216 -0.78 13.60 1.05
C GLU A 216 0.62 13.87 1.65
N MET A 217 1.67 13.67 0.83
CA MET A 217 3.06 13.97 1.20
C MET A 217 3.50 15.39 0.81
N LYS A 218 2.59 16.20 0.26
CA LYS A 218 2.85 17.58 -0.15
C LYS A 218 4.01 17.74 -1.15
N PHE A 219 4.27 16.73 -1.99
CA PHE A 219 5.35 16.81 -2.97
C PHE A 219 5.18 17.98 -3.94
N TYR A 220 3.93 18.41 -4.20
CA TYR A 220 3.62 19.58 -5.03
C TYR A 220 4.26 20.88 -4.51
N GLU A 221 4.61 20.98 -3.22
CA GLU A 221 5.32 22.16 -2.70
C GLU A 221 6.76 22.28 -3.24
N THR A 222 7.32 21.18 -3.73
CA THR A 222 8.71 21.07 -4.22
C THR A 222 8.80 20.73 -5.70
N GLN A 223 7.68 20.43 -6.36
CA GLN A 223 7.59 19.95 -7.74
C GLN A 223 6.76 20.90 -8.58
N LYS A 224 7.32 21.37 -9.70
CA LYS A 224 6.67 22.36 -10.57
C LYS A 224 5.75 21.72 -11.62
N TYR A 225 6.13 20.55 -12.14
CA TYR A 225 5.47 19.89 -13.25
C TYR A 225 4.90 18.54 -12.86
N LEU A 226 3.67 18.27 -13.30
CA LEU A 226 3.01 16.97 -13.22
C LEU A 226 2.68 16.50 -14.62
N SER A 227 3.24 15.39 -15.05
CA SER A 227 2.96 14.77 -16.34
C SER A 227 2.12 13.50 -16.16
N ILE A 228 0.90 13.54 -16.69
CA ILE A 228 -0.05 12.42 -16.64
C ILE A 228 0.35 11.39 -17.71
N VAL A 229 0.95 10.32 -17.28
CA VAL A 229 1.50 9.23 -18.12
C VAL A 229 0.72 7.92 -17.94
N ASN A 230 0.16 7.71 -16.74
CA ASN A 230 -0.56 6.48 -16.38
C ASN A 230 0.26 5.23 -16.70
N TYR A 231 1.54 5.22 -16.23
CA TYR A 231 2.46 4.18 -16.63
C TYR A 231 2.33 2.88 -15.82
N GLN A 232 1.81 2.98 -14.58
CA GLN A 232 1.67 1.84 -13.67
C GLN A 232 0.65 2.13 -12.57
N ILE A 233 -0.06 1.11 -12.12
CA ILE A 233 -0.80 1.12 -10.85
C ILE A 233 0.02 0.37 -9.80
N HIS A 234 0.10 0.94 -8.58
CA HIS A 234 0.82 0.31 -7.49
C HIS A 234 -0.07 -0.75 -6.80
N PRO A 235 0.34 -2.03 -6.80
CA PRO A 235 -0.37 -3.05 -6.04
C PRO A 235 -0.27 -2.77 -4.55
N ASP A 236 -1.28 -3.19 -3.80
CA ASP A 236 -1.27 -3.18 -2.34
C ASP A 236 -1.67 -4.56 -1.82
N ALA A 237 -1.10 -4.98 -0.72
CA ALA A 237 -1.42 -6.23 -0.08
C ALA A 237 -1.26 -6.11 1.44
N PHE A 238 -2.07 -6.87 2.15
CA PHE A 238 -1.97 -7.02 3.58
C PHE A 238 -0.93 -8.11 3.87
N PHE A 239 0.25 -7.75 4.37
CA PHE A 239 1.30 -8.70 4.75
C PHE A 239 1.20 -8.97 6.24
N VAL A 240 0.97 -10.21 6.61
CA VAL A 240 0.77 -10.65 8.00
C VAL A 240 1.82 -11.70 8.34
N ASN A 241 2.35 -11.69 9.56
CA ASN A 241 3.21 -12.75 10.05
C ASN A 241 2.48 -14.09 10.00
N LEU A 242 2.98 -15.04 9.21
CA LEU A 242 2.33 -16.33 8.99
C LEU A 242 2.17 -17.13 10.29
N LYS A 243 3.18 -17.16 11.17
CA LYS A 243 3.14 -17.90 12.42
C LYS A 243 2.12 -17.33 13.39
N TRP A 244 2.05 -15.98 13.49
CA TRP A 244 1.04 -15.30 14.29
C TRP A 244 -0.38 -15.63 13.77
N TYR A 245 -0.62 -15.54 12.47
CA TYR A 245 -1.90 -15.90 11.87
C TYR A 245 -2.25 -17.37 12.14
N GLN A 246 -1.29 -18.29 11.98
CA GLN A 246 -1.50 -19.73 12.24
C GLN A 246 -1.85 -20.02 13.68
N SER A 247 -1.36 -19.22 14.64
CA SER A 247 -1.64 -19.39 16.08
C SER A 247 -3.07 -18.99 16.48
N LEU A 248 -3.78 -18.26 15.61
CA LEU A 248 -5.17 -17.86 15.91
C LEU A 248 -6.11 -19.08 15.89
N PRO A 249 -7.08 -19.16 16.82
CA PRO A 249 -8.24 -20.06 16.72
C PRO A 249 -9.04 -19.81 15.43
N SER A 250 -9.80 -20.81 15.01
CA SER A 250 -10.52 -20.78 13.71
C SER A 250 -11.55 -19.64 13.62
N ASP A 251 -12.23 -19.34 14.72
CA ASP A 251 -13.18 -18.23 14.80
C ASP A 251 -12.49 -16.86 14.65
N LEU A 252 -11.32 -16.68 15.25
CA LEU A 252 -10.53 -15.47 15.13
C LEU A 252 -9.89 -15.32 13.73
N LYS A 253 -9.46 -16.44 13.10
CA LYS A 253 -9.02 -16.44 11.69
C LYS A 253 -10.14 -15.94 10.77
N THR A 254 -11.34 -16.48 10.93
CA THR A 254 -12.49 -16.08 10.12
C THR A 254 -12.82 -14.59 10.30
N ALA A 255 -12.80 -14.09 11.52
CA ALA A 255 -13.02 -12.66 11.81
C ALA A 255 -11.93 -11.78 11.21
N PHE A 256 -10.66 -12.20 11.33
CA PHE A 256 -9.50 -11.49 10.80
C PHE A 256 -9.54 -11.39 9.27
N ASP A 257 -9.76 -12.50 8.58
CA ASP A 257 -9.83 -12.53 7.11
C ASP A 257 -10.98 -11.68 6.57
N LYS A 258 -12.13 -11.71 7.26
CA LYS A 258 -13.26 -10.84 6.90
C LYS A 258 -12.93 -9.37 7.10
N ALA A 259 -12.36 -9.00 8.24
CA ALA A 259 -12.02 -7.61 8.55
C ALA A 259 -10.94 -7.04 7.60
N THR A 260 -9.93 -7.85 7.23
CA THR A 260 -8.89 -7.44 6.28
C THR A 260 -9.45 -7.23 4.88
N LYS A 261 -10.33 -8.13 4.43
CA LYS A 261 -11.01 -7.99 3.13
C LYS A 261 -11.88 -6.73 3.07
N GLU A 262 -12.73 -6.52 4.09
CA GLU A 262 -13.58 -5.33 4.17
C GLU A 262 -12.74 -4.04 4.21
N ALA A 263 -11.62 -4.02 4.92
CA ALA A 263 -10.74 -2.86 4.99
C ALA A 263 -10.03 -2.56 3.67
N MET A 264 -9.66 -3.61 2.92
CA MET A 264 -9.06 -3.43 1.60
C MET A 264 -10.09 -2.90 0.59
N GLU A 265 -11.30 -3.44 0.57
CA GLU A 265 -12.39 -2.98 -0.27
C GLU A 265 -12.80 -1.53 0.07
N TRP A 266 -12.82 -1.18 1.35
CA TRP A 266 -13.02 0.19 1.81
C TRP A 266 -11.93 1.12 1.27
N SER A 267 -10.67 0.69 1.36
CA SER A 267 -9.50 1.43 0.86
C SER A 267 -9.61 1.68 -0.64
N ASP A 268 -9.86 0.63 -1.44
CA ASP A 268 -9.98 0.72 -2.90
C ASP A 268 -11.09 1.70 -3.30
N THR A 269 -12.26 1.61 -2.67
CA THR A 269 -13.41 2.49 -2.94
C THR A 269 -13.08 3.96 -2.62
N HIS A 270 -12.41 4.21 -1.49
CA HIS A 270 -12.09 5.59 -1.07
C HIS A 270 -10.98 6.21 -1.91
N TRP A 271 -9.99 5.41 -2.37
CA TRP A 271 -9.00 5.88 -3.34
C TRP A 271 -9.66 6.36 -4.62
N LEU A 272 -10.52 5.52 -5.21
CA LEU A 272 -11.23 5.83 -6.46
C LEU A 272 -12.11 7.09 -6.32
N ALA A 273 -12.87 7.18 -5.23
CA ALA A 273 -13.74 8.33 -4.98
C ALA A 273 -12.97 9.65 -4.78
N SER A 274 -11.74 9.58 -4.27
CA SER A 274 -10.92 10.77 -3.95
C SER A 274 -10.01 11.21 -5.10
N GLU A 275 -9.83 10.42 -6.15
CA GLU A 275 -8.83 10.64 -7.21
C GLU A 275 -9.01 12.00 -7.91
N SER A 276 -10.24 12.37 -8.26
CA SER A 276 -10.53 13.64 -8.90
C SER A 276 -10.18 14.85 -8.02
N GLY A 277 -10.44 14.77 -6.71
CA GLY A 277 -10.12 15.84 -5.76
C GLY A 277 -8.61 16.03 -5.59
N TYR A 278 -7.85 14.94 -5.59
CA TYR A 278 -6.38 15.01 -5.58
C TYR A 278 -5.85 15.68 -6.85
N LEU A 279 -6.37 15.28 -8.01
CA LEU A 279 -5.94 15.86 -9.30
C LEU A 279 -6.27 17.36 -9.39
N GLU A 280 -7.45 17.79 -8.93
CA GLU A 280 -7.80 19.22 -8.87
C GLU A 280 -6.87 20.01 -7.93
N THR A 281 -6.47 19.42 -6.82
CA THR A 281 -5.49 20.04 -5.91
C THR A 281 -4.14 20.25 -6.63
N LEU A 282 -3.67 19.23 -7.37
CA LEU A 282 -2.41 19.32 -8.10
C LEU A 282 -2.47 20.31 -9.26
N LYS A 283 -3.58 20.39 -10.00
CA LYS A 283 -3.79 21.38 -11.06
C LYS A 283 -3.71 22.82 -10.57
N LYS A 284 -4.12 23.08 -9.33
CA LYS A 284 -4.01 24.42 -8.71
C LYS A 284 -2.58 24.79 -8.31
N ASN A 285 -1.72 23.82 -8.07
CA ASN A 285 -0.38 24.02 -7.51
C ASN A 285 0.75 23.73 -8.50
N MET A 286 0.48 23.03 -9.59
CA MET A 286 1.49 22.54 -10.53
C MET A 286 1.07 22.83 -11.99
N THR A 287 2.06 22.92 -12.87
CA THR A 287 1.82 22.87 -14.32
C THR A 287 1.58 21.44 -14.74
N VAL A 288 0.36 21.12 -15.21
CA VAL A 288 -0.07 19.76 -15.56
C VAL A 288 -0.12 19.61 -17.08
N ASN A 289 0.50 18.54 -17.59
CA ASN A 289 0.34 18.08 -18.97
C ASN A 289 -0.10 16.62 -19.00
N THR A 290 -0.78 16.24 -20.09
CA THR A 290 -1.14 14.85 -20.38
C THR A 290 -0.44 14.43 -21.68
N ILE A 291 0.20 13.27 -21.69
CA ILE A 291 0.85 12.77 -22.90
C ILE A 291 -0.19 12.40 -23.96
N SER A 292 0.17 12.62 -25.23
CA SER A 292 -0.67 12.20 -26.36
C SER A 292 -0.68 10.66 -26.50
N PRO A 293 -1.72 10.09 -27.17
CA PRO A 293 -1.74 8.65 -27.49
C PRO A 293 -0.50 8.20 -28.28
N GLU A 294 0.00 9.03 -29.19
CA GLU A 294 1.22 8.77 -29.95
C GLU A 294 2.44 8.66 -29.01
N ASN A 295 2.60 9.63 -28.11
CA ASN A 295 3.70 9.60 -27.16
C ASN A 295 3.55 8.45 -26.15
N ARG A 296 2.32 8.10 -25.74
CA ARG A 296 2.08 6.90 -24.93
C ARG A 296 2.61 5.64 -25.62
N ALA A 297 2.39 5.48 -26.92
CA ALA A 297 2.94 4.35 -27.69
C ALA A 297 4.49 4.33 -27.68
N LYS A 298 5.13 5.51 -27.76
CA LYS A 298 6.59 5.63 -27.61
C LYS A 298 7.06 5.19 -26.20
N PHE A 299 6.35 5.59 -25.14
CA PHE A 299 6.65 5.13 -23.79
C PHE A 299 6.55 3.61 -23.67
N VAL A 300 5.46 3.02 -24.15
CA VAL A 300 5.24 1.56 -24.13
C VAL A 300 6.39 0.83 -24.84
N ALA A 301 6.77 1.28 -26.05
CA ALA A 301 7.88 0.71 -26.81
C ALA A 301 9.22 0.85 -26.07
N LYS A 302 9.47 2.02 -25.47
CA LYS A 302 10.73 2.32 -24.77
C LYS A 302 10.95 1.47 -23.53
N VAL A 303 9.88 1.09 -22.81
CA VAL A 303 9.98 0.31 -21.57
C VAL A 303 9.78 -1.21 -21.77
N LYS A 304 9.47 -1.66 -22.99
CA LYS A 304 9.32 -3.09 -23.30
C LYS A 304 10.51 -3.95 -22.82
N PRO A 305 11.79 -3.50 -22.90
CA PRO A 305 12.92 -4.24 -22.38
C PRO A 305 12.84 -4.60 -20.88
N VAL A 306 12.03 -3.87 -20.10
CA VAL A 306 11.81 -4.19 -18.67
C VAL A 306 11.06 -5.51 -18.53
N TRP A 307 10.04 -5.75 -19.37
CA TRP A 307 9.29 -7.01 -19.39
C TRP A 307 10.20 -8.17 -19.82
N ASP A 308 10.94 -7.96 -20.93
CA ASP A 308 11.82 -8.97 -21.51
C ASP A 308 12.93 -9.39 -20.52
N PHE A 309 13.40 -8.45 -19.69
CA PHE A 309 14.36 -8.74 -18.63
C PHE A 309 13.80 -9.78 -17.64
N TYR A 310 12.58 -9.60 -17.12
CA TYR A 310 11.99 -10.49 -16.11
C TYR A 310 11.54 -11.83 -16.68
N VAL A 311 11.19 -11.88 -17.95
CA VAL A 311 10.92 -13.16 -18.65
C VAL A 311 12.22 -13.93 -18.83
N LYS A 312 13.31 -13.24 -19.25
CA LYS A 312 14.62 -13.85 -19.46
C LYS A 312 15.28 -14.33 -18.16
N ASP A 313 15.13 -13.59 -17.05
CA ASP A 313 15.69 -14.00 -15.76
C ASP A 313 14.85 -15.08 -15.05
N GLY A 314 13.69 -15.45 -15.61
CA GLY A 314 12.81 -16.49 -15.09
C GLY A 314 11.96 -16.09 -13.89
N THR A 315 11.92 -14.79 -13.53
CA THR A 315 11.04 -14.30 -12.47
C THR A 315 9.56 -14.46 -12.85
N PHE A 316 9.24 -14.18 -14.12
CA PHE A 316 7.93 -14.39 -14.73
C PHE A 316 8.06 -15.17 -16.02
N THR A 317 6.94 -15.80 -16.45
CA THR A 317 6.79 -16.32 -17.81
C THR A 317 5.85 -15.44 -18.62
N ASP A 318 5.99 -15.44 -19.94
CA ASP A 318 5.00 -14.76 -20.82
C ASP A 318 3.58 -15.29 -20.58
N ALA A 319 3.42 -16.59 -20.29
CA ALA A 319 2.13 -17.19 -19.99
C ALA A 319 1.50 -16.61 -18.71
N GLU A 320 2.29 -16.36 -17.65
CA GLU A 320 1.81 -15.70 -16.43
C GLU A 320 1.37 -14.26 -16.69
N ILE A 321 2.16 -13.50 -17.46
CA ILE A 321 1.82 -12.11 -17.85
C ILE A 321 0.50 -12.11 -18.64
N GLN A 322 0.38 -12.96 -19.66
CA GLN A 322 -0.85 -13.03 -20.47
C GLN A 322 -2.06 -13.50 -19.66
N SER A 323 -1.87 -14.42 -18.71
CA SER A 323 -2.93 -14.88 -17.82
C SER A 323 -3.46 -13.75 -16.93
N LEU A 324 -2.57 -12.90 -16.40
CA LEU A 324 -2.97 -11.74 -15.60
C LEU A 324 -3.68 -10.67 -16.46
N ILE A 325 -3.18 -10.38 -17.67
CA ILE A 325 -3.86 -9.46 -18.60
C ILE A 325 -5.27 -9.98 -18.93
N LYS A 326 -5.40 -11.27 -19.19
CA LYS A 326 -6.70 -11.90 -19.48
C LYS A 326 -7.64 -11.86 -18.27
N ALA A 327 -7.13 -12.13 -17.09
CA ALA A 327 -7.90 -12.07 -15.84
C ALA A 327 -8.36 -10.65 -15.47
N GLY A 328 -7.65 -9.61 -15.94
CA GLY A 328 -7.98 -8.20 -15.76
C GLY A 328 -9.06 -7.68 -16.72
N LYS A 329 -9.38 -8.39 -17.77
CA LYS A 329 -10.46 -8.03 -18.70
C LYS A 329 -11.83 -8.46 -18.16
#